data_e99255d93eb189c39bef7ac932d51ad2
#
_entry.id   e99255d93eb189c39bef7ac932d51ad2
#
_cell.length_a   1.000
_cell.length_b   1.000
_cell.length_c   1.000
_cell.angle_alpha   90.00
_cell.angle_beta   90.00
_cell.angle_gamma   90.00
#
_symmetry.space_group_name_H-M   'P 1'
#
loop_
_entity.id
_entity.type
_entity.pdbx_description
1 polymer ?
#
loop_
_entity_poly.entity_id
_entity_poly.type
_entity_poly.pdbx_seq_one_letter_code
_entity_poly.pdbx_strand_id
1 'polypeptide(L)'
;MSPAFPVAPPTAAAPPAAPPAADPPRARAAVTVTPTKLSAGWRITVYYTPVESFHSGPRKRVRGCPVYGCGRPKADLGSYPESFIEAVRTEGAGRITSGPHKGRYLAWSRRVGQFWLDEAAKDATGRPLRPWVTAAADRSVLRRGSRFVITACGRGRAGRPVPPEVCARFRAARWTVVDVFAPGYGGAHHADVYIGEETGPGFTKSPLYTTLDGATLALE
;
A
#
# COMPACT_ATOMS: atom_id res chain seq x y z
N MET A 1 -41.12 66.31 -44.46
CA MET A 1 -39.97 65.76 -45.17
C MET A 1 -38.77 65.83 -44.22
N SER A 2 -38.45 64.69 -43.50
CA SER A 2 -37.28 64.64 -42.66
C SER A 2 -36.19 63.83 -43.39
N PRO A 3 -34.94 64.23 -43.35
CA PRO A 3 -33.85 63.48 -43.99
C PRO A 3 -33.42 62.32 -43.12
N ALA A 4 -33.29 61.19 -43.79
CA ALA A 4 -32.71 59.93 -43.18
C ALA A 4 -31.18 60.05 -43.13
N PHE A 5 -30.61 59.76 -41.96
CA PHE A 5 -29.17 59.63 -41.77
C PHE A 5 -28.71 58.21 -42.10
N PRO A 6 -27.59 58.03 -42.78
CA PRO A 6 -27.07 56.71 -43.07
C PRO A 6 -26.43 56.12 -41.81
N VAL A 7 -26.83 54.85 -41.47
CA VAL A 7 -26.24 54.06 -40.41
C VAL A 7 -24.98 53.42 -40.95
N ALA A 8 -23.84 53.62 -40.26
CA ALA A 8 -22.57 52.97 -40.56
C ALA A 8 -22.61 51.49 -40.14
N PRO A 9 -21.96 50.55 -40.87
CA PRO A 9 -21.89 49.15 -40.52
C PRO A 9 -20.99 48.91 -39.28
N PRO A 10 -21.29 47.88 -38.43
CA PRO A 10 -20.50 47.63 -37.30
C PRO A 10 -19.11 47.05 -37.68
N THR A 11 -18.07 47.66 -37.14
CA THR A 11 -16.70 47.17 -37.25
C THR A 11 -16.55 45.83 -36.54
N ALA A 12 -16.19 44.78 -37.25
CA ALA A 12 -15.91 43.45 -36.66
C ALA A 12 -14.67 43.54 -35.79
N ALA A 13 -14.83 43.18 -34.51
CA ALA A 13 -13.71 43.05 -33.56
C ALA A 13 -12.83 41.86 -33.95
N ALA A 14 -11.52 42.06 -33.96
CA ALA A 14 -10.55 41.02 -34.19
C ALA A 14 -10.59 39.96 -33.06
N PRO A 15 -10.43 38.67 -33.36
CA PRO A 15 -10.41 37.63 -32.32
C PRO A 15 -9.19 37.80 -31.38
N PRO A 16 -9.34 37.50 -30.09
CA PRO A 16 -8.22 37.55 -29.13
C PRO A 16 -7.12 36.57 -29.52
N ALA A 17 -5.88 37.00 -29.37
CA ALA A 17 -4.69 36.17 -29.60
C ALA A 17 -4.71 34.92 -28.69
N ALA A 18 -4.39 33.76 -29.26
CA ALA A 18 -4.28 32.53 -28.52
C ALA A 18 -3.18 32.65 -27.45
N PRO A 19 -3.37 32.07 -26.23
CA PRO A 19 -2.34 32.04 -25.22
C PRO A 19 -1.13 31.23 -25.70
N PRO A 20 0.11 31.58 -25.28
CA PRO A 20 1.29 30.82 -25.64
C PRO A 20 1.17 29.37 -25.15
N ALA A 21 1.58 28.44 -26.01
CA ALA A 21 1.60 27.00 -25.68
C ALA A 21 2.47 26.80 -24.43
N ALA A 22 1.90 26.11 -23.43
CA ALA A 22 2.65 25.72 -22.24
C ALA A 22 3.81 24.80 -22.64
N ASP A 23 5.00 25.10 -22.14
CA ASP A 23 6.16 24.23 -22.31
C ASP A 23 5.86 22.81 -21.86
N PRO A 24 6.29 21.77 -22.59
CA PRO A 24 6.10 20.40 -22.17
C PRO A 24 6.82 20.19 -20.83
N PRO A 25 6.21 19.42 -19.89
CA PRO A 25 6.81 19.17 -18.60
C PRO A 25 8.21 18.54 -18.82
N ARG A 26 9.25 19.24 -18.36
CA ARG A 26 10.61 18.71 -18.35
C ARG A 26 10.58 17.34 -17.70
N ALA A 27 10.93 16.31 -18.44
CA ALA A 27 11.11 14.96 -17.94
C ALA A 27 12.05 15.05 -16.73
N ARG A 28 11.53 14.75 -15.54
CA ARG A 28 12.38 14.61 -14.35
C ARG A 28 13.39 13.51 -14.67
N ALA A 29 14.66 13.88 -14.76
CA ALA A 29 15.74 12.94 -14.91
C ALA A 29 15.56 11.85 -13.83
N ALA A 30 15.44 10.61 -14.26
CA ALA A 30 15.43 9.48 -13.35
C ALA A 30 16.77 9.51 -12.60
N VAL A 31 16.72 9.80 -11.31
CA VAL A 31 17.90 9.68 -10.45
C VAL A 31 18.23 8.18 -10.44
N THR A 32 19.19 7.80 -11.24
CA THR A 32 19.73 6.44 -11.26
C THR A 32 20.58 6.31 -9.99
N VAL A 33 19.94 5.85 -8.90
CA VAL A 33 20.68 5.47 -7.70
C VAL A 33 21.41 4.17 -8.05
N THR A 34 22.71 4.24 -8.14
CA THR A 34 23.55 3.05 -8.37
C THR A 34 23.45 2.16 -7.14
N PRO A 35 23.01 0.89 -7.26
CA PRO A 35 22.88 0.00 -6.12
C PRO A 35 24.27 -0.26 -5.52
N THR A 36 24.39 -0.08 -4.21
CA THR A 36 25.67 -0.20 -3.51
C THR A 36 26.08 -1.65 -3.30
N LYS A 37 25.13 -2.59 -3.24
CA LYS A 37 25.40 -4.01 -2.99
C LYS A 37 24.28 -4.92 -3.48
N LEU A 38 24.62 -5.93 -4.29
CA LEU A 38 23.72 -7.03 -4.62
C LEU A 38 23.73 -8.08 -3.50
N SER A 39 22.56 -8.58 -3.14
CA SER A 39 22.35 -9.63 -2.15
C SER A 39 21.32 -10.62 -2.67
N ALA A 40 21.69 -11.88 -2.79
CA ALA A 40 20.84 -12.95 -3.31
C ALA A 40 20.28 -13.85 -2.20
N GLY A 41 19.36 -14.75 -2.56
CA GLY A 41 18.81 -15.74 -1.63
C GLY A 41 17.73 -15.21 -0.71
N TRP A 42 17.08 -14.10 -1.06
CA TRP A 42 16.03 -13.50 -0.26
C TRP A 42 14.69 -14.22 -0.44
N ARG A 43 13.97 -14.36 0.65
CA ARG A 43 12.54 -14.65 0.67
C ARG A 43 11.78 -13.34 0.80
N ILE A 44 11.01 -12.98 -0.21
CA ILE A 44 10.13 -11.81 -0.18
C ILE A 44 8.69 -12.30 -0.11
N THR A 45 8.04 -12.02 1.00
CA THR A 45 6.61 -12.24 1.18
C THR A 45 5.86 -10.95 0.95
N VAL A 46 4.54 -11.02 0.80
CA VAL A 46 3.70 -9.85 0.61
C VAL A 46 2.65 -9.79 1.71
N TYR A 47 2.32 -8.56 2.11
CA TYR A 47 1.18 -8.29 2.96
C TYR A 47 0.30 -7.19 2.34
N TYR A 48 -0.93 -7.12 2.79
CA TYR A 48 -1.94 -6.24 2.22
C TYR A 48 -2.87 -5.73 3.32
N THR A 49 -3.78 -4.80 3.00
CA THR A 49 -4.84 -4.38 3.92
C THR A 49 -6.16 -5.00 3.50
N PRO A 50 -6.73 -5.94 4.25
CA PRO A 50 -8.07 -6.49 4.04
C PRO A 50 -9.12 -5.40 3.96
N VAL A 51 -10.15 -5.61 3.11
CA VAL A 51 -11.29 -4.70 2.96
C VAL A 51 -12.57 -5.46 3.32
N GLU A 52 -13.30 -5.01 4.35
CA GLU A 52 -14.44 -5.71 4.95
C GLU A 52 -15.44 -6.24 3.93
N SER A 53 -15.77 -5.46 2.88
CA SER A 53 -16.77 -5.83 1.88
C SER A 53 -16.40 -7.04 1.02
N PHE A 54 -15.15 -7.47 1.02
CA PHE A 54 -14.68 -8.63 0.27
C PHE A 54 -14.63 -9.91 1.11
N HIS A 55 -15.02 -9.81 2.37
CA HIS A 55 -14.99 -10.90 3.33
C HIS A 55 -16.41 -11.38 3.68
N SER A 56 -16.50 -12.62 4.15
CA SER A 56 -17.76 -13.31 4.44
C SER A 56 -17.69 -14.11 5.75
N GLY A 57 -18.78 -14.81 6.04
CA GLY A 57 -18.95 -15.62 7.24
C GLY A 57 -19.81 -14.93 8.30
N PRO A 58 -20.07 -15.61 9.42
CA PRO A 58 -20.89 -15.07 10.51
C PRO A 58 -20.24 -13.79 11.05
N ARG A 59 -21.09 -12.81 11.37
CA ARG A 59 -20.59 -11.56 11.96
C ARG A 59 -20.26 -11.77 13.44
N LYS A 60 -19.05 -11.42 13.81
CA LYS A 60 -18.55 -11.50 15.18
C LYS A 60 -18.35 -10.10 15.74
N ARG A 61 -18.83 -9.90 16.97
CA ARG A 61 -18.61 -8.65 17.70
C ARG A 61 -17.16 -8.52 18.12
N VAL A 62 -16.56 -7.37 17.83
CA VAL A 62 -15.18 -7.05 18.19
C VAL A 62 -15.18 -6.04 19.34
N ARG A 63 -14.43 -6.35 20.38
CA ARG A 63 -14.16 -5.44 21.50
C ARG A 63 -12.69 -5.04 21.51
N GLY A 64 -12.40 -3.82 21.92
CA GLY A 64 -11.05 -3.33 21.95
C GLY A 64 -10.95 -1.87 22.39
N CYS A 65 -10.01 -1.16 21.85
CA CYS A 65 -9.75 0.25 22.11
C CYS A 65 -10.35 1.15 21.02
N PRO A 66 -11.01 2.27 21.35
CA PRO A 66 -11.45 3.24 20.35
C PRO A 66 -10.28 3.97 19.65
N VAL A 67 -9.09 3.92 20.26
CA VAL A 67 -7.81 4.42 19.72
C VAL A 67 -6.67 3.55 20.24
N TYR A 68 -5.51 3.58 19.57
CA TYR A 68 -4.32 2.86 20.02
C TYR A 68 -3.92 3.23 21.46
N GLY A 69 -3.59 2.22 22.25
CA GLY A 69 -3.02 2.43 23.60
C GLY A 69 -4.02 2.82 24.67
N CYS A 70 -5.32 2.62 24.51
CA CYS A 70 -6.26 2.85 25.60
C CYS A 70 -6.04 1.89 26.79
N GLY A 71 -6.24 2.38 28.02
CA GLY A 71 -6.06 1.57 29.24
C GLY A 71 -7.14 0.50 29.48
N ARG A 72 -8.27 0.54 28.77
CA ARG A 72 -9.42 -0.39 28.94
C ARG A 72 -9.98 -0.83 27.59
N PRO A 73 -9.57 -2.00 27.05
CA PRO A 73 -9.97 -2.46 25.72
C PRO A 73 -11.36 -3.13 25.73
N LYS A 74 -12.38 -2.45 26.26
CA LYS A 74 -13.74 -2.98 26.40
C LYS A 74 -14.76 -2.28 25.49
N ALA A 75 -14.35 -1.27 24.72
CA ALA A 75 -15.24 -0.58 23.81
C ALA A 75 -15.76 -1.53 22.73
N ASP A 76 -17.01 -1.32 22.32
CA ASP A 76 -17.59 -2.00 21.17
C ASP A 76 -17.03 -1.35 19.89
N LEU A 77 -16.27 -2.10 19.12
CA LEU A 77 -15.67 -1.66 17.87
C LEU A 77 -16.49 -2.07 16.65
N GLY A 78 -17.69 -2.65 16.87
CA GLY A 78 -18.57 -3.11 15.81
C GLY A 78 -18.58 -4.64 15.63
N SER A 79 -19.29 -5.07 14.60
CA SER A 79 -19.45 -6.48 14.26
C SER A 79 -19.06 -6.69 12.80
N TYR A 80 -18.15 -7.63 12.54
CA TYR A 80 -17.54 -7.84 11.22
C TYR A 80 -17.57 -9.30 10.80
N PRO A 81 -17.52 -9.62 9.49
CA PRO A 81 -17.37 -10.98 9.01
C PRO A 81 -16.17 -11.68 9.67
N GLU A 82 -16.33 -12.93 10.04
CA GLU A 82 -15.27 -13.70 10.72
C GLU A 82 -13.98 -13.74 9.91
N SER A 83 -14.07 -13.99 8.59
CA SER A 83 -12.89 -14.01 7.74
C SER A 83 -12.19 -12.65 7.62
N PHE A 84 -12.90 -11.53 7.79
CA PHE A 84 -12.28 -10.21 7.88
C PHE A 84 -11.46 -10.05 9.16
N ILE A 85 -12.03 -10.47 10.30
CA ILE A 85 -11.34 -10.40 11.59
C ILE A 85 -10.06 -11.26 11.58
N GLU A 86 -10.11 -12.45 10.98
CA GLU A 86 -8.95 -13.33 10.82
C GLU A 86 -7.88 -12.70 9.92
N ALA A 87 -8.29 -12.12 8.79
CA ALA A 87 -7.38 -11.40 7.91
C ALA A 87 -6.72 -10.20 8.62
N VAL A 88 -7.48 -9.40 9.39
CA VAL A 88 -6.92 -8.31 10.21
C VAL A 88 -5.90 -8.81 11.23
N ARG A 89 -6.13 -9.97 11.85
CA ARG A 89 -5.15 -10.56 12.78
C ARG A 89 -3.87 -11.00 12.11
N THR A 90 -3.96 -11.41 10.86
CA THR A 90 -2.80 -11.84 10.06
C THR A 90 -2.02 -10.66 9.52
N GLU A 91 -2.73 -9.69 8.92
CA GLU A 91 -2.16 -8.59 8.16
C GLU A 91 -1.90 -7.32 9.02
N GLY A 92 -2.48 -7.26 10.23
CA GLY A 92 -2.29 -6.16 11.19
C GLY A 92 -3.33 -5.05 11.15
N ALA A 93 -3.95 -4.78 10.02
CA ALA A 93 -5.03 -3.79 9.88
C ALA A 93 -5.95 -4.14 8.71
N GLY A 94 -7.24 -3.74 8.79
CA GLY A 94 -8.21 -3.89 7.71
C GLY A 94 -9.16 -2.70 7.63
N ARG A 95 -9.56 -2.32 6.41
CA ARG A 95 -10.46 -1.19 6.16
C ARG A 95 -11.91 -1.58 6.37
N ILE A 96 -12.60 -0.84 7.22
CA ILE A 96 -14.03 -1.01 7.54
C ILE A 96 -14.86 -0.32 6.45
N THR A 97 -15.84 -1.04 5.88
CA THR A 97 -16.69 -0.52 4.79
C THR A 97 -18.14 -0.36 5.19
N SER A 98 -18.53 -0.82 6.39
CA SER A 98 -19.91 -0.77 6.86
C SER A 98 -20.03 -0.31 8.33
N GLY A 99 -21.24 0.02 8.74
CA GLY A 99 -21.55 0.36 10.13
C GLY A 99 -21.00 1.72 10.60
N PRO A 100 -21.00 1.96 11.92
CA PRO A 100 -20.67 3.27 12.50
C PRO A 100 -19.19 3.67 12.34
N HIS A 101 -18.33 2.71 12.04
CA HIS A 101 -16.90 2.94 11.85
C HIS A 101 -16.47 2.87 10.39
N LYS A 102 -17.40 2.96 9.43
CA LYS A 102 -17.12 3.00 8.00
C LYS A 102 -16.06 4.07 7.67
N GLY A 103 -15.06 3.68 6.88
CA GLY A 103 -13.93 4.52 6.49
C GLY A 103 -12.74 4.48 7.45
N ARG A 104 -12.91 3.93 8.66
CA ARG A 104 -11.81 3.67 9.58
C ARG A 104 -11.19 2.30 9.34
N TYR A 105 -10.15 2.01 10.10
CA TYR A 105 -9.42 0.75 10.06
C TYR A 105 -9.55 0.02 11.41
N LEU A 106 -9.85 -1.27 11.35
CA LEU A 106 -9.71 -2.17 12.48
C LEU A 106 -8.28 -2.66 12.49
N ALA A 107 -7.53 -2.32 13.51
CA ALA A 107 -6.14 -2.70 13.65
C ALA A 107 -5.96 -3.73 14.77
N TRP A 108 -4.93 -4.57 14.64
CA TRP A 108 -4.56 -5.58 15.62
C TRP A 108 -3.04 -5.82 15.61
N SER A 109 -2.49 -6.16 16.75
CA SER A 109 -1.08 -6.56 16.84
C SER A 109 -0.92 -7.65 17.88
N ARG A 110 -0.17 -8.70 17.54
CA ARG A 110 0.17 -9.76 18.48
C ARG A 110 0.85 -9.24 19.74
N ARG A 111 1.71 -8.22 19.61
CA ARG A 111 2.42 -7.60 20.73
C ARG A 111 1.47 -6.88 21.69
N VAL A 112 0.42 -6.26 21.17
CA VAL A 112 -0.57 -5.54 21.97
C VAL A 112 -1.66 -6.48 22.48
N GLY A 113 -1.99 -7.53 21.73
CA GLY A 113 -2.96 -8.57 22.09
C GLY A 113 -4.41 -8.11 22.02
N GLN A 114 -4.69 -6.96 21.39
CA GLN A 114 -6.05 -6.40 21.32
C GLN A 114 -6.27 -5.65 20.01
N PHE A 115 -7.56 -5.43 19.68
CA PHE A 115 -7.98 -4.59 18.57
C PHE A 115 -8.06 -3.12 18.99
N TRP A 116 -7.89 -2.23 18.00
CA TRP A 116 -8.20 -0.81 18.12
C TRP A 116 -8.68 -0.25 16.79
N LEU A 117 -9.31 0.95 16.84
CA LEU A 117 -9.67 1.70 15.63
C LEU A 117 -8.56 2.70 15.29
N ASP A 118 -8.27 2.79 14.01
CA ASP A 118 -7.27 3.72 13.48
C ASP A 118 -7.81 4.47 12.25
N GLU A 119 -7.11 5.50 11.80
CA GLU A 119 -7.43 6.31 10.62
C GLU A 119 -6.80 5.74 9.34
N ALA A 120 -5.80 4.86 9.46
CA ALA A 120 -5.11 4.21 8.36
C ALA A 120 -4.49 2.89 8.80
N ALA A 121 -4.15 2.02 7.87
CA ALA A 121 -3.17 0.96 8.12
C ALA A 121 -1.80 1.61 8.32
N LYS A 122 -1.15 1.35 9.46
CA LYS A 122 0.07 2.05 9.88
C LYS A 122 1.24 1.10 10.10
N ASP A 123 2.43 1.61 9.81
CA ASP A 123 3.69 0.96 10.14
C ASP A 123 3.98 0.99 11.66
N ALA A 124 5.03 0.31 12.09
CA ALA A 124 5.46 0.27 13.49
C ALA A 124 5.88 1.64 14.08
N THR A 125 5.91 2.70 13.27
CA THR A 125 6.16 4.08 13.70
C THR A 125 4.90 4.94 13.80
N GLY A 126 3.75 4.37 13.46
CA GLY A 126 2.46 5.05 13.43
C GLY A 126 2.20 5.87 12.16
N ARG A 127 3.00 5.71 11.10
CA ARG A 127 2.78 6.37 9.81
C ARG A 127 1.98 5.46 8.87
N PRO A 128 1.11 6.02 8.00
CA PRO A 128 0.38 5.24 7.03
C PRO A 128 1.30 4.39 6.14
N LEU A 129 0.91 3.14 5.93
CA LEU A 129 1.56 2.25 4.97
C LEU A 129 1.41 2.82 3.56
N ARG A 130 2.45 2.70 2.75
CA ARG A 130 2.47 3.17 1.37
C ARG A 130 2.59 1.99 0.42
N PRO A 131 1.56 1.72 -0.40
CA PRO A 131 1.60 0.62 -1.36
C PRO A 131 2.82 0.71 -2.28
N TRP A 132 3.48 -0.43 -2.52
CA TRP A 132 4.65 -0.54 -3.41
C TRP A 132 5.85 0.33 -3.00
N VAL A 133 5.88 0.72 -1.72
CA VAL A 133 6.97 1.50 -1.13
C VAL A 133 7.37 0.93 0.24
N THR A 134 6.39 0.59 1.07
CA THR A 134 6.66 0.11 2.43
C THR A 134 7.11 -1.34 2.43
N ALA A 135 8.17 -1.62 3.16
CA ALA A 135 8.63 -2.97 3.48
C ALA A 135 8.81 -3.14 4.99
N ALA A 136 8.68 -4.39 5.43
CA ALA A 136 8.98 -4.86 6.77
C ALA A 136 10.18 -5.81 6.73
N ALA A 137 11.02 -5.77 7.75
CA ALA A 137 12.10 -6.71 7.94
C ALA A 137 12.47 -6.82 9.43
N ASP A 138 13.21 -7.86 9.79
CA ASP A 138 13.87 -7.91 11.09
C ASP A 138 14.98 -6.83 11.13
N ARG A 139 15.03 -6.07 12.23
CA ARG A 139 16.00 -4.98 12.41
C ARG A 139 17.45 -5.44 12.39
N SER A 140 17.70 -6.69 12.74
CA SER A 140 19.04 -7.31 12.68
C SER A 140 19.46 -7.63 11.26
N VAL A 141 18.52 -7.71 10.31
CA VAL A 141 18.73 -8.09 8.91
C VAL A 141 18.77 -6.85 8.01
N LEU A 142 17.73 -6.02 8.06
CA LEU A 142 17.65 -4.74 7.37
C LEU A 142 17.24 -3.65 8.37
N ARG A 143 18.11 -2.68 8.56
CA ARG A 143 17.82 -1.56 9.46
C ARG A 143 16.64 -0.75 8.94
N ARG A 144 15.90 -0.13 9.85
CA ARG A 144 14.88 0.84 9.46
C ARG A 144 15.50 1.97 8.62
N GLY A 145 14.82 2.33 7.54
CA GLY A 145 15.31 3.30 6.56
C GLY A 145 16.13 2.69 5.45
N SER A 146 16.55 1.42 5.54
CA SER A 146 17.19 0.73 4.43
C SER A 146 16.27 0.73 3.22
N ARG A 147 16.86 0.96 2.04
CA ARG A 147 16.14 0.92 0.77
C ARG A 147 16.67 -0.22 -0.07
N PHE A 148 15.79 -0.77 -0.89
CA PHE A 148 16.18 -1.80 -1.84
C PHE A 148 15.26 -1.83 -3.06
N VAL A 149 15.78 -2.39 -4.15
CA VAL A 149 14.98 -2.83 -5.30
C VAL A 149 15.16 -4.33 -5.50
N ILE A 150 14.12 -5.00 -5.98
CA ILE A 150 14.19 -6.41 -6.36
C ILE A 150 14.72 -6.45 -7.80
N THR A 151 15.87 -7.05 -8.03
CA THR A 151 16.49 -7.16 -9.36
C THR A 151 16.18 -8.49 -10.05
N ALA A 152 15.96 -9.55 -9.25
CA ALA A 152 15.51 -10.85 -9.73
C ALA A 152 14.48 -11.44 -8.74
N CYS A 153 13.40 -12.02 -9.25
CA CYS A 153 12.30 -12.50 -8.43
C CYS A 153 12.51 -13.92 -7.88
N GLY A 154 13.51 -14.66 -8.35
CA GLY A 154 13.68 -16.05 -7.96
C GLY A 154 12.50 -16.93 -8.41
N ARG A 155 11.97 -17.73 -7.50
CA ARG A 155 10.81 -18.62 -7.73
C ARG A 155 9.61 -18.17 -6.92
N GLY A 156 8.41 -18.39 -7.46
CA GLY A 156 7.16 -18.16 -6.79
C GLY A 156 6.79 -19.27 -5.82
N ARG A 157 5.58 -19.17 -5.28
CA ARG A 157 5.00 -20.18 -4.38
C ARG A 157 5.10 -21.59 -4.95
N ALA A 158 5.48 -22.56 -4.13
CA ALA A 158 5.72 -23.95 -4.52
C ALA A 158 6.78 -24.14 -5.61
N GLY A 159 7.79 -23.26 -5.67
CA GLY A 159 8.91 -23.37 -6.60
C GLY A 159 8.55 -23.08 -8.07
N ARG A 160 7.34 -22.62 -8.36
CA ARG A 160 6.89 -22.28 -9.71
C ARG A 160 7.57 -21.01 -10.23
N PRO A 161 7.74 -20.84 -11.55
CA PRO A 161 8.17 -19.54 -12.09
C PRO A 161 7.23 -18.42 -11.67
N VAL A 162 7.79 -17.25 -11.35
CA VAL A 162 6.99 -16.03 -11.16
C VAL A 162 6.59 -15.52 -12.54
N PRO A 163 5.29 -15.22 -12.81
CA PRO A 163 4.88 -14.66 -14.08
C PRO A 163 5.67 -13.38 -14.41
N PRO A 164 6.12 -13.18 -15.66
CA PRO A 164 6.97 -12.05 -16.04
C PRO A 164 6.38 -10.68 -15.68
N GLU A 165 5.07 -10.49 -15.87
CA GLU A 165 4.35 -9.26 -15.56
C GLU A 165 4.29 -9.01 -14.05
N VAL A 166 4.16 -10.05 -13.24
CA VAL A 166 4.20 -9.98 -11.77
C VAL A 166 5.60 -9.57 -11.32
N CYS A 167 6.63 -10.26 -11.82
CA CYS A 167 8.01 -9.94 -11.50
C CYS A 167 8.39 -8.50 -11.93
N ALA A 168 7.96 -8.07 -13.12
CA ALA A 168 8.18 -6.71 -13.59
C ALA A 168 7.60 -5.66 -12.63
N ARG A 169 6.42 -5.90 -12.06
CA ARG A 169 5.80 -5.01 -11.10
C ARG A 169 6.58 -4.91 -9.78
N PHE A 170 7.06 -6.03 -9.24
CA PHE A 170 7.92 -6.03 -8.05
C PHE A 170 9.26 -5.33 -8.29
N ARG A 171 9.85 -5.51 -9.47
CA ARG A 171 11.12 -4.87 -9.86
C ARG A 171 10.99 -3.37 -10.10
N ALA A 172 9.83 -2.88 -10.53
CA ALA A 172 9.57 -1.45 -10.72
C ALA A 172 9.44 -0.68 -9.41
N ALA A 173 9.19 -1.36 -8.29
CA ALA A 173 9.00 -0.75 -6.98
C ALA A 173 10.34 -0.46 -6.29
N ARG A 174 10.38 0.64 -5.53
CA ARG A 174 11.48 0.99 -4.62
C ARG A 174 11.00 0.87 -3.19
N TRP A 175 11.56 -0.09 -2.49
CA TRP A 175 11.12 -0.47 -1.16
C TRP A 175 11.93 0.26 -0.09
N THR A 176 11.25 0.66 0.98
CA THR A 176 11.87 1.26 2.17
C THR A 176 11.41 0.49 3.40
N VAL A 177 12.35 -0.01 4.16
CA VAL A 177 12.08 -0.73 5.42
C VAL A 177 11.67 0.29 6.48
N VAL A 178 10.39 0.35 6.79
CA VAL A 178 9.82 1.22 7.84
C VAL A 178 9.01 0.42 8.85
N ASP A 179 8.56 -0.75 8.47
CA ASP A 179 7.85 -1.69 9.32
C ASP A 179 8.79 -2.78 9.85
N VAL A 180 8.31 -3.60 10.77
CA VAL A 180 9.16 -4.60 11.45
C VAL A 180 8.41 -5.91 11.65
N PHE A 181 9.12 -7.00 11.49
CA PHE A 181 8.64 -8.29 12.00
C PHE A 181 8.65 -8.34 13.53
N ALA A 182 7.82 -9.19 14.09
CA ALA A 182 8.04 -9.64 15.45
C ALA A 182 9.43 -10.29 15.53
N PRO A 183 10.21 -10.06 16.60
CA PRO A 183 11.56 -10.60 16.73
C PRO A 183 11.58 -12.12 16.50
N GLY A 184 12.51 -12.58 15.66
CA GLY A 184 12.68 -13.99 15.31
C GLY A 184 11.77 -14.52 14.18
N TYR A 185 10.79 -13.74 13.70
CA TYR A 185 9.88 -14.18 12.63
C TYR A 185 10.46 -14.00 11.22
N GLY A 186 11.48 -13.16 11.07
CA GLY A 186 12.01 -12.81 9.75
C GLY A 186 13.03 -13.81 9.21
N GLY A 187 13.94 -14.29 10.04
CA GLY A 187 15.12 -15.03 9.57
C GLY A 187 16.14 -14.14 8.84
N ALA A 188 17.24 -14.72 8.38
CA ALA A 188 18.42 -14.01 7.92
C ALA A 188 18.25 -13.29 6.57
N HIS A 189 17.37 -13.75 5.69
CA HIS A 189 17.14 -13.19 4.35
C HIS A 189 15.64 -13.12 4.05
N HIS A 190 14.90 -12.40 4.90
CA HIS A 190 13.46 -12.25 4.72
C HIS A 190 13.04 -10.78 4.82
N ALA A 191 12.27 -10.33 3.85
CA ALA A 191 11.54 -9.07 3.89
C ALA A 191 10.11 -9.29 3.44
N ASP A 192 9.20 -8.47 3.97
CA ASP A 192 7.79 -8.47 3.60
C ASP A 192 7.46 -7.13 2.93
N VAL A 193 6.68 -7.15 1.86
CA VAL A 193 6.42 -5.94 1.07
C VAL A 193 4.93 -5.65 1.00
N TYR A 194 4.57 -4.39 1.28
CA TYR A 194 3.19 -3.94 1.29
C TYR A 194 2.69 -3.64 -0.12
N ILE A 195 1.69 -4.38 -0.58
CA ILE A 195 1.16 -4.23 -1.95
C ILE A 195 -0.14 -3.42 -2.04
N GLY A 196 -0.66 -2.94 -0.90
CA GLY A 196 -1.84 -2.07 -0.86
C GLY A 196 -3.07 -2.73 -0.27
N GLU A 197 -4.22 -2.09 -0.45
CA GLU A 197 -5.50 -2.64 -0.02
C GLU A 197 -5.95 -3.76 -0.97
N GLU A 198 -6.71 -4.67 -0.43
CA GLU A 198 -7.43 -5.69 -1.17
C GLU A 198 -8.33 -5.06 -2.24
N THR A 199 -8.29 -5.58 -3.46
CA THR A 199 -9.00 -5.00 -4.62
C THR A 199 -10.24 -5.80 -5.04
N GLY A 200 -10.50 -6.91 -4.38
CA GLY A 200 -11.67 -7.75 -4.66
C GLY A 200 -11.65 -9.06 -3.88
N PRO A 201 -12.77 -9.81 -3.91
CA PRO A 201 -12.85 -11.08 -3.20
C PRO A 201 -11.84 -12.08 -3.76
N GLY A 202 -11.24 -12.87 -2.86
CA GLY A 202 -10.24 -13.87 -3.25
C GLY A 202 -8.87 -13.28 -3.60
N PHE A 203 -8.55 -12.09 -3.13
CA PHE A 203 -7.28 -11.40 -3.35
C PHE A 203 -6.04 -12.27 -3.09
N THR A 204 -6.09 -13.13 -2.08
CA THR A 204 -5.01 -14.08 -1.78
C THR A 204 -4.78 -15.18 -2.83
N LYS A 205 -5.66 -15.28 -3.84
CA LYS A 205 -5.49 -16.12 -5.03
C LYS A 205 -4.88 -15.34 -6.21
N SER A 206 -4.73 -14.02 -6.07
CA SER A 206 -4.10 -13.17 -7.08
C SER A 206 -2.65 -13.57 -7.31
N PRO A 207 -2.15 -13.52 -8.56
CA PRO A 207 -0.72 -13.71 -8.85
C PRO A 207 0.21 -12.74 -8.11
N LEU A 208 -0.29 -11.58 -7.67
CA LEU A 208 0.47 -10.61 -6.87
C LEU A 208 0.61 -11.03 -5.40
N TYR A 209 -0.31 -11.83 -4.86
CA TYR A 209 -0.18 -12.39 -3.52
C TYR A 209 0.68 -13.65 -3.56
N THR A 210 1.96 -13.45 -3.71
CA THR A 210 2.95 -14.51 -3.91
C THR A 210 4.16 -14.35 -2.98
N THR A 211 4.96 -15.39 -2.88
CA THR A 211 6.29 -15.34 -2.26
C THR A 211 7.32 -15.37 -3.38
N LEU A 212 8.39 -14.60 -3.25
CA LEU A 212 9.55 -14.63 -4.13
C LEU A 212 10.69 -15.33 -3.36
N ASP A 213 10.91 -16.60 -3.63
CA ASP A 213 11.96 -17.40 -2.99
C ASP A 213 13.25 -17.36 -3.83
N GLY A 214 14.38 -17.05 -3.20
CA GLY A 214 15.67 -16.88 -3.88
C GLY A 214 15.78 -15.57 -4.65
N ALA A 215 15.01 -14.56 -4.29
CA ALA A 215 15.08 -13.23 -4.91
C ALA A 215 16.45 -12.58 -4.72
N THR A 216 16.81 -11.66 -5.61
CA THR A 216 18.02 -10.84 -5.49
C THR A 216 17.62 -9.39 -5.26
N LEU A 217 18.21 -8.77 -4.24
CA LEU A 217 18.01 -7.37 -3.89
C LEU A 217 19.26 -6.57 -4.25
N ALA A 218 19.04 -5.35 -4.73
CA ALA A 218 20.04 -4.31 -4.76
C ALA A 218 19.77 -3.37 -3.57
N LEU A 219 20.68 -3.33 -2.62
CA LEU A 219 20.60 -2.53 -1.40
C LEU A 219 21.18 -1.13 -1.67
N GLU A 220 20.45 -0.09 -1.24
CA GLU A 220 20.82 1.32 -1.38
C GLU A 220 21.27 1.93 -0.05
#